data_c3871e3650b3a7bbe104fad2c0d29a17
#
_entry.id   c3871e3650b3a7bbe104fad2c0d29a17
#
_cell.length_a   1.000
_cell.length_b   1.000
_cell.length_c   1.000
_cell.angle_alpha   90.00
_cell.angle_beta   90.00
_cell.angle_gamma   90.00
#
_symmetry.space_group_name_H-M   'P 1'
#
loop_
_entity.id
_entity.type
_entity.pdbx_description
1 polymer ?
#
loop_
_entity_poly.entity_id
_entity_poly.type
_entity_poly.pdbx_seq_one_letter_code
_entity_poly.pdbx_strand_id
1 'polypeptide(L)'
;MKRVSILGSGSWALALSKILKPTKLIVKCRNIEKVKTKFKSHNILLTDNFEKIIQTRTIFIAIPSQSVRQNLIDLRLSEKKKEKKIFIICSKGVEQKTFKLMSEVVTEIFPNSFISVLSGPNFSSELIKKKPSASVLSSKNRSILKEISDLIIQEKFRTYFNNDIIGTQVGGAMKNIIAIACGYIAGCSLGENAKAAIITRGLSEIIDLGIKMGAKRNTFYGLSGIGDLTLSCSSLKSRNAKFGYNLAKSKDHSHRNILLEGIE
;
A
#
# COMPACT_ATOMS: atom_id res chain seq x y z
N MET A 1 -6.62 -5.12 -25.73
CA MET A 1 -6.15 -6.00 -24.63
C MET A 1 -5.67 -5.14 -23.47
N LYS A 2 -6.28 -5.30 -22.27
CA LYS A 2 -5.87 -4.53 -21.08
C LYS A 2 -4.58 -5.11 -20.48
N ARG A 3 -3.45 -4.40 -20.67
CA ARG A 3 -2.16 -4.73 -20.04
C ARG A 3 -2.01 -3.87 -18.78
N VAL A 4 -1.55 -4.49 -17.70
CA VAL A 4 -1.34 -3.84 -16.40
C VAL A 4 0.04 -4.23 -15.87
N SER A 5 0.74 -3.29 -15.24
CA SER A 5 2.01 -3.58 -14.58
C SER A 5 1.92 -3.41 -13.07
N ILE A 6 2.74 -4.19 -12.36
CA ILE A 6 2.99 -4.04 -10.93
C ILE A 6 4.49 -3.79 -10.73
N LEU A 7 4.85 -2.67 -10.13
CA LEU A 7 6.18 -2.43 -9.58
C LEU A 7 6.28 -3.14 -8.24
N GLY A 8 7.11 -4.18 -8.17
CA GLY A 8 7.32 -4.99 -6.98
C GLY A 8 6.80 -6.42 -7.11
N SER A 9 7.40 -7.32 -6.34
CA SER A 9 7.11 -8.77 -6.33
C SER A 9 6.95 -9.34 -4.92
N GLY A 10 6.67 -8.46 -3.94
CA GLY A 10 6.40 -8.84 -2.55
C GLY A 10 5.02 -9.47 -2.36
N SER A 11 4.66 -9.74 -1.09
CA SER A 11 3.37 -10.37 -0.73
C SER A 11 2.17 -9.58 -1.21
N TRP A 12 2.24 -8.23 -1.20
CA TRP A 12 1.15 -7.39 -1.71
C TRP A 12 1.03 -7.46 -3.23
N ALA A 13 2.14 -7.44 -3.97
CA ALA A 13 2.13 -7.65 -5.42
C ALA A 13 1.53 -9.02 -5.80
N LEU A 14 1.85 -10.07 -5.02
CA LEU A 14 1.24 -11.37 -5.20
C LEU A 14 -0.26 -11.35 -4.93
N ALA A 15 -0.72 -10.65 -3.87
CA ALA A 15 -2.14 -10.48 -3.59
C ALA A 15 -2.86 -9.74 -4.73
N LEU A 16 -2.27 -8.64 -5.25
CA LEU A 16 -2.78 -7.92 -6.42
C LEU A 16 -2.92 -8.84 -7.64
N SER A 17 -1.95 -9.72 -7.89
CA SER A 17 -2.03 -10.66 -9.02
C SER A 17 -3.22 -11.63 -8.94
N LYS A 18 -3.81 -11.83 -7.75
CA LYS A 18 -4.99 -12.70 -7.54
C LYS A 18 -6.33 -11.96 -7.64
N ILE A 19 -6.32 -10.65 -7.48
CA ILE A 19 -7.55 -9.83 -7.53
C ILE A 19 -7.66 -9.01 -8.82
N LEU A 20 -6.57 -8.85 -9.57
CA LEU A 20 -6.58 -8.19 -10.87
C LEU A 20 -6.97 -9.17 -11.98
N LYS A 21 -7.78 -8.69 -12.94
CA LYS A 21 -8.23 -9.46 -14.12
C LYS A 21 -7.75 -8.85 -15.46
N PRO A 22 -6.47 -8.53 -15.64
CA PRO A 22 -5.96 -8.05 -16.91
C PRO A 22 -5.81 -9.20 -17.91
N THR A 23 -5.78 -8.87 -19.19
CA THR A 23 -5.43 -9.84 -20.22
C THR A 23 -3.96 -10.27 -20.10
N LYS A 24 -3.08 -9.34 -19.72
CA LYS A 24 -1.66 -9.58 -19.43
C LYS A 24 -1.21 -8.74 -18.25
N LEU A 25 -0.60 -9.40 -17.27
CA LEU A 25 0.00 -8.78 -16.08
C LEU A 25 1.52 -8.83 -16.18
N ILE A 26 2.18 -7.68 -16.04
CA ILE A 26 3.64 -7.58 -16.04
C ILE A 26 4.09 -7.22 -14.63
N VAL A 27 4.96 -8.04 -14.03
CA VAL A 27 5.41 -7.84 -12.66
C VAL A 27 6.91 -7.57 -12.65
N LYS A 28 7.29 -6.39 -12.15
CA LYS A 28 8.68 -6.00 -11.95
C LYS A 28 9.24 -6.69 -10.72
N CYS A 29 10.34 -7.42 -10.89
CA CYS A 29 11.07 -8.04 -9.79
C CYS A 29 12.58 -7.89 -9.99
N ARG A 30 13.34 -7.87 -8.91
CA ARG A 30 14.82 -7.80 -8.94
C ARG A 30 15.46 -9.15 -9.25
N ASN A 31 14.82 -10.23 -8.83
CA ASN A 31 15.29 -11.60 -9.05
C ASN A 31 14.10 -12.48 -9.43
N ILE A 32 14.05 -12.89 -10.70
CA ILE A 32 12.95 -13.67 -11.27
C ILE A 32 12.92 -15.08 -10.65
N GLU A 33 14.06 -15.72 -10.48
CA GLU A 33 14.15 -17.10 -9.97
C GLU A 33 13.55 -17.24 -8.57
N LYS A 34 13.77 -16.24 -7.69
CA LYS A 34 13.23 -16.25 -6.31
C LYS A 34 11.71 -16.13 -6.24
N VAL A 35 11.06 -15.62 -7.29
CA VAL A 35 9.62 -15.31 -7.25
C VAL A 35 8.79 -16.12 -8.24
N LYS A 36 9.39 -16.74 -9.26
CA LYS A 36 8.67 -17.46 -10.33
C LYS A 36 7.71 -18.54 -9.79
N THR A 37 8.09 -19.22 -8.70
CA THR A 37 7.24 -20.23 -8.07
C THR A 37 5.96 -19.68 -7.42
N LYS A 38 5.96 -18.40 -7.05
CA LYS A 38 4.82 -17.71 -6.41
C LYS A 38 3.83 -17.14 -7.45
N PHE A 39 4.34 -16.64 -8.58
CA PHE A 39 3.54 -16.01 -9.64
C PHE A 39 3.22 -17.01 -10.78
N LYS A 40 2.60 -18.12 -10.42
CA LYS A 40 2.22 -19.17 -11.40
C LYS A 40 0.91 -18.78 -12.11
N SER A 41 0.99 -18.22 -13.31
CA SER A 41 -0.14 -18.01 -14.23
C SER A 41 0.38 -17.70 -15.63
N HIS A 42 -0.29 -18.21 -16.66
CA HIS A 42 0.08 -18.00 -18.07
C HIS A 42 -0.01 -16.53 -18.53
N ASN A 43 -0.82 -15.73 -17.87
CA ASN A 43 -0.98 -14.31 -18.18
C ASN A 43 0.00 -13.39 -17.44
N ILE A 44 0.91 -13.93 -16.62
CA ILE A 44 1.89 -13.16 -15.85
C ILE A 44 3.26 -13.24 -16.51
N LEU A 45 3.82 -12.07 -16.83
CA LEU A 45 5.20 -11.90 -17.27
C LEU A 45 6.02 -11.31 -16.12
N LEU A 46 7.00 -12.05 -15.63
CA LEU A 46 8.00 -11.53 -14.69
C LEU A 46 9.14 -10.86 -15.47
N THR A 47 9.60 -9.72 -14.99
CA THR A 47 10.70 -8.99 -15.64
C THR A 47 11.47 -8.12 -14.64
N ASP A 48 12.75 -7.94 -14.91
CA ASP A 48 13.60 -6.95 -14.26
C ASP A 48 13.78 -5.66 -15.10
N ASN A 49 13.21 -5.63 -16.32
CA ASN A 49 13.34 -4.53 -17.26
C ASN A 49 12.20 -3.51 -17.12
N PHE A 50 12.56 -2.24 -16.86
CA PHE A 50 11.62 -1.13 -16.77
C PHE A 50 10.96 -0.77 -18.10
N GLU A 51 11.61 -0.99 -19.25
CA GLU A 51 11.00 -0.74 -20.56
C GLU A 51 9.69 -1.53 -20.76
N LYS A 52 9.63 -2.78 -20.27
CA LYS A 52 8.39 -3.58 -20.33
C LYS A 52 7.29 -3.04 -19.45
N ILE A 53 7.66 -2.45 -18.31
CA ILE A 53 6.71 -1.85 -17.36
C ILE A 53 6.12 -0.55 -17.91
N ILE A 54 6.98 0.35 -18.41
CA ILE A 54 6.56 1.68 -18.86
C ILE A 54 5.69 1.63 -20.13
N GLN A 55 5.73 0.54 -20.89
CA GLN A 55 4.83 0.31 -22.03
C GLN A 55 3.36 0.14 -21.63
N THR A 56 3.05 -0.11 -20.34
CA THR A 56 1.68 -0.19 -19.87
C THR A 56 1.17 1.18 -19.43
N ARG A 57 -0.11 1.44 -19.67
CA ARG A 57 -0.75 2.67 -19.21
C ARG A 57 -1.00 2.65 -17.70
N THR A 58 -1.35 1.48 -17.14
CA THR A 58 -1.77 1.32 -15.75
C THR A 58 -0.71 0.57 -14.97
N ILE A 59 -0.18 1.21 -13.91
CA ILE A 59 0.96 0.74 -13.13
C ILE A 59 0.61 0.79 -11.64
N PHE A 60 0.59 -0.36 -10.98
CA PHE A 60 0.45 -0.47 -9.53
C PHE A 60 1.82 -0.38 -8.86
N ILE A 61 1.98 0.51 -7.88
CA ILE A 61 3.21 0.67 -7.10
C ILE A 61 3.06 -0.13 -5.81
N ALA A 62 3.74 -1.28 -5.72
CA ALA A 62 3.66 -2.25 -4.62
C ALA A 62 5.06 -2.58 -4.06
N ILE A 63 5.87 -1.55 -3.86
CA ILE A 63 7.22 -1.59 -3.29
C ILE A 63 7.27 -0.78 -1.98
N PRO A 64 8.29 -0.93 -1.13
CA PRO A 64 8.49 -0.07 0.03
C PRO A 64 8.51 1.41 -0.34
N SER A 65 7.98 2.28 0.56
CA SER A 65 7.87 3.73 0.31
C SER A 65 9.22 4.37 -0.03
N GLN A 66 10.29 4.00 0.69
CA GLN A 66 11.63 4.54 0.48
C GLN A 66 12.26 4.13 -0.87
N SER A 67 11.74 3.07 -1.49
CA SER A 67 12.20 2.63 -2.80
C SER A 67 11.42 3.26 -3.97
N VAL A 68 10.34 4.01 -3.70
CA VAL A 68 9.43 4.50 -4.75
C VAL A 68 10.13 5.49 -5.67
N ARG A 69 10.78 6.52 -5.12
CA ARG A 69 11.45 7.57 -5.91
C ARG A 69 12.43 7.00 -6.91
N GLN A 70 13.39 6.20 -6.46
CA GLN A 70 14.42 5.65 -7.33
C GLN A 70 13.82 4.78 -8.44
N ASN A 71 12.87 3.91 -8.09
CA ASN A 71 12.21 3.07 -9.10
C ASN A 71 11.41 3.88 -10.12
N LEU A 72 10.82 5.01 -9.73
CA LEU A 72 10.12 5.90 -10.65
C LEU A 72 11.08 6.68 -11.55
N ILE A 73 12.26 7.08 -11.05
CA ILE A 73 13.31 7.71 -11.85
C ILE A 73 13.79 6.71 -12.92
N ASP A 74 14.14 5.49 -12.54
CA ASP A 74 14.58 4.44 -13.47
C ASP A 74 13.49 4.13 -14.52
N LEU A 75 12.23 4.10 -14.08
CA LEU A 75 11.08 3.92 -14.96
C LEU A 75 10.95 5.08 -15.96
N ARG A 76 11.16 6.33 -15.51
CA ARG A 76 11.08 7.52 -16.35
C ARG A 76 12.19 7.55 -17.39
N LEU A 77 13.40 7.17 -17.01
CA LEU A 77 14.54 7.06 -17.93
C LEU A 77 14.31 6.00 -19.02
N SER A 78 13.51 4.99 -18.76
CA SER A 78 13.15 3.93 -19.72
C SER A 78 11.99 4.33 -20.66
N GLU A 79 11.41 5.52 -20.49
CA GLU A 79 10.26 5.97 -21.30
C GLU A 79 10.70 6.57 -22.62
N LYS A 80 10.44 5.87 -23.73
CA LYS A 80 10.75 6.34 -25.10
C LYS A 80 9.67 7.30 -25.65
N LYS A 81 8.40 7.13 -25.24
CA LYS A 81 7.28 7.96 -25.66
C LYS A 81 6.54 8.46 -24.42
N LYS A 82 6.34 9.78 -24.32
CA LYS A 82 5.61 10.41 -23.24
C LYS A 82 4.11 10.13 -23.36
N GLU A 83 3.64 9.11 -22.69
CA GLU A 83 2.22 8.77 -22.62
C GLU A 83 1.67 9.05 -21.23
N LYS A 84 0.41 9.48 -21.17
CA LYS A 84 -0.29 9.73 -19.90
C LYS A 84 -0.55 8.42 -19.15
N LYS A 85 0.16 8.21 -18.06
CA LYS A 85 0.08 6.99 -17.23
C LYS A 85 -0.95 7.13 -16.11
N ILE A 86 -1.38 5.98 -15.59
CA ILE A 86 -2.20 5.86 -14.38
C ILE A 86 -1.36 5.11 -13.35
N PHE A 87 -0.96 5.80 -12.29
CA PHE A 87 -0.26 5.19 -11.17
C PHE A 87 -1.23 4.90 -10.03
N ILE A 88 -1.26 3.65 -9.57
CA ILE A 88 -2.03 3.22 -8.41
C ILE A 88 -1.06 2.94 -7.28
N ILE A 89 -1.02 3.83 -6.31
CA ILE A 89 -0.15 3.76 -5.14
C ILE A 89 -0.75 2.78 -4.14
N CYS A 90 -0.02 1.70 -3.86
CA CYS A 90 -0.33 0.72 -2.83
C CYS A 90 0.69 0.76 -1.68
N SER A 91 1.80 1.48 -1.88
CA SER A 91 2.83 1.69 -0.86
C SER A 91 2.28 2.58 0.25
N LYS A 92 2.52 2.20 1.49
CA LYS A 92 2.12 2.95 2.69
C LYS A 92 3.37 3.56 3.33
N GLY A 93 3.29 4.82 3.71
CA GLY A 93 4.39 5.57 4.30
C GLY A 93 4.64 6.92 3.63
N VAL A 94 5.55 7.69 4.21
CA VAL A 94 6.08 8.95 3.69
C VAL A 94 7.53 8.76 3.30
N GLU A 95 8.06 9.58 2.40
CA GLU A 95 9.47 9.57 2.06
C GLU A 95 10.30 10.21 3.18
N GLN A 96 11.29 9.52 3.73
CA GLN A 96 12.05 9.99 4.90
C GLN A 96 12.76 11.33 4.69
N LYS A 97 13.41 11.51 3.53
CA LYS A 97 14.23 12.71 3.27
C LYS A 97 13.40 13.97 3.03
N THR A 98 12.24 13.85 2.42
CA THR A 98 11.43 14.99 1.97
C THR A 98 10.11 15.13 2.71
N PHE A 99 9.73 14.13 3.51
CA PHE A 99 8.43 13.98 4.17
C PHE A 99 7.23 14.00 3.21
N LYS A 100 7.47 13.77 1.91
CA LYS A 100 6.44 13.75 0.89
C LYS A 100 5.60 12.48 0.94
N LEU A 101 4.32 12.66 0.67
CA LEU A 101 3.43 11.54 0.37
C LEU A 101 3.83 10.91 -0.97
N MET A 102 3.55 9.62 -1.14
CA MET A 102 3.91 8.92 -2.38
C MET A 102 3.24 9.52 -3.62
N SER A 103 2.06 10.13 -3.48
CA SER A 103 1.40 10.86 -4.58
C SER A 103 2.20 12.10 -5.03
N GLU A 104 2.85 12.78 -4.11
CA GLU A 104 3.70 13.93 -4.41
C GLU A 104 4.97 13.49 -5.12
N VAL A 105 5.59 12.38 -4.65
CA VAL A 105 6.75 11.77 -5.31
C VAL A 105 6.43 11.35 -6.75
N VAL A 106 5.25 10.73 -6.97
CA VAL A 106 4.80 10.37 -8.33
C VAL A 106 4.59 11.62 -9.18
N THR A 107 3.97 12.68 -8.63
CA THR A 107 3.69 13.92 -9.37
C THR A 107 4.98 14.63 -9.80
N GLU A 108 6.01 14.63 -8.97
CA GLU A 108 7.31 15.22 -9.32
C GLU A 108 7.95 14.54 -10.53
N ILE A 109 7.91 13.21 -10.57
CA ILE A 109 8.61 12.45 -11.62
C ILE A 109 7.74 12.30 -12.88
N PHE A 110 6.43 12.18 -12.69
CA PHE A 110 5.43 12.02 -13.76
C PHE A 110 4.29 13.06 -13.64
N PRO A 111 4.57 14.37 -13.90
CA PRO A 111 3.62 15.45 -13.63
C PRO A 111 2.31 15.36 -14.42
N ASN A 112 2.32 14.72 -15.59
CA ASN A 112 1.16 14.57 -16.46
C ASN A 112 0.41 13.25 -16.28
N SER A 113 0.65 12.52 -15.16
CA SER A 113 0.00 11.23 -14.89
C SER A 113 -1.31 11.39 -14.10
N PHE A 114 -2.15 10.37 -14.17
CA PHE A 114 -3.25 10.21 -13.24
C PHE A 114 -2.78 9.43 -12.01
N ILE A 115 -3.18 9.91 -10.84
CA ILE A 115 -2.81 9.28 -9.57
C ILE A 115 -4.06 8.73 -8.91
N SER A 116 -3.93 7.49 -8.43
CA SER A 116 -4.89 6.84 -7.57
C SER A 116 -4.15 6.17 -6.39
N VAL A 117 -4.85 5.99 -5.28
CA VAL A 117 -4.35 5.29 -4.09
C VAL A 117 -5.28 4.13 -3.77
N LEU A 118 -4.72 2.96 -3.53
CA LEU A 118 -5.45 1.78 -3.06
C LEU A 118 -5.01 1.48 -1.63
N SER A 119 -5.92 1.67 -0.66
CA SER A 119 -5.65 1.47 0.76
C SER A 119 -6.89 0.95 1.49
N GLY A 120 -6.69 0.23 2.60
CA GLY A 120 -7.77 -0.34 3.39
C GLY A 120 -7.33 -1.53 4.23
N PRO A 121 -8.26 -2.16 4.98
CA PRO A 121 -8.00 -3.23 5.93
C PRO A 121 -7.72 -4.55 5.21
N ASN A 122 -6.47 -4.76 4.78
CA ASN A 122 -6.14 -5.92 3.94
C ASN A 122 -4.84 -6.59 4.38
N PHE A 123 -4.93 -7.82 4.81
CA PHE A 123 -3.78 -8.70 4.89
C PHE A 123 -3.56 -9.42 3.56
N SER A 124 -2.38 -9.28 2.97
CA SER A 124 -2.02 -9.94 1.71
C SER A 124 -2.23 -11.46 1.75
N SER A 125 -1.94 -12.10 2.88
CA SER A 125 -2.15 -13.54 3.09
C SER A 125 -3.63 -13.97 2.98
N GLU A 126 -4.56 -13.11 3.33
CA GLU A 126 -6.00 -13.38 3.23
C GLU A 126 -6.51 -13.19 1.80
N LEU A 127 -6.05 -12.15 1.13
CA LEU A 127 -6.34 -11.93 -0.29
C LEU A 127 -5.81 -13.05 -1.19
N ILE A 128 -4.60 -13.54 -0.93
CA ILE A 128 -4.02 -14.70 -1.64
C ILE A 128 -4.92 -15.93 -1.49
N LYS A 129 -5.53 -16.10 -0.31
CA LYS A 129 -6.51 -17.17 -0.02
C LYS A 129 -7.93 -16.84 -0.51
N LYS A 130 -8.11 -15.76 -1.26
CA LYS A 130 -9.40 -15.29 -1.81
C LYS A 130 -10.48 -15.06 -0.76
N LYS A 131 -10.10 -14.65 0.46
CA LYS A 131 -11.07 -14.25 1.48
C LYS A 131 -11.71 -12.92 1.12
N PRO A 132 -12.99 -12.69 1.48
CA PRO A 132 -13.67 -11.43 1.26
C PRO A 132 -12.91 -10.26 1.87
N SER A 133 -12.80 -9.18 1.13
CA SER A 133 -12.09 -7.98 1.56
C SER A 133 -12.62 -6.73 0.87
N ALA A 134 -12.30 -5.57 1.42
CA ALA A 134 -12.68 -4.29 0.85
C ALA A 134 -11.54 -3.27 0.98
N SER A 135 -11.50 -2.34 0.03
CA SER A 135 -10.52 -1.24 0.03
C SER A 135 -11.15 0.05 -0.47
N VAL A 136 -10.50 1.16 -0.13
CA VAL A 136 -10.74 2.45 -0.76
C VAL A 136 -9.83 2.57 -1.97
N LEU A 137 -10.42 3.02 -3.07
CA LEU A 137 -9.72 3.47 -4.26
C LEU A 137 -9.93 4.98 -4.37
N SER A 138 -8.88 5.78 -4.17
CA SER A 138 -8.96 7.25 -4.16
C SER A 138 -8.32 7.83 -5.40
N SER A 139 -9.00 8.80 -6.03
CA SER A 139 -8.44 9.65 -7.09
C SER A 139 -9.27 10.92 -7.24
N LYS A 140 -8.65 12.01 -7.67
CA LYS A 140 -9.38 13.25 -8.04
C LYS A 140 -10.23 13.07 -9.31
N ASN A 141 -9.96 12.06 -10.12
CA ASN A 141 -10.63 11.78 -11.38
C ASN A 141 -11.53 10.55 -11.28
N ARG A 142 -12.85 10.76 -11.37
CA ARG A 142 -13.86 9.69 -11.22
C ARG A 142 -13.82 8.67 -12.36
N SER A 143 -13.48 9.07 -13.59
CA SER A 143 -13.37 8.14 -14.72
C SER A 143 -12.22 7.15 -14.52
N ILE A 144 -11.11 7.61 -13.94
CA ILE A 144 -9.97 6.77 -13.59
C ILE A 144 -10.32 5.75 -12.50
N LEU A 145 -11.12 6.15 -11.49
CA LEU A 145 -11.60 5.22 -10.46
C LEU A 145 -12.39 4.07 -11.08
N LYS A 146 -13.28 4.38 -12.05
CA LYS A 146 -14.04 3.37 -12.77
C LYS A 146 -13.14 2.46 -13.60
N GLU A 147 -12.20 3.06 -14.39
CA GLU A 147 -11.24 2.32 -15.21
C GLU A 147 -10.42 1.33 -14.37
N ILE A 148 -9.94 1.74 -13.17
CA ILE A 148 -9.18 0.88 -12.28
C ILE A 148 -10.07 -0.18 -11.64
N SER A 149 -11.27 0.19 -11.19
CA SER A 149 -12.23 -0.73 -10.57
C SER A 149 -12.63 -1.87 -11.51
N ASP A 150 -12.75 -1.59 -12.81
CA ASP A 150 -13.04 -2.59 -13.84
C ASP A 150 -11.91 -3.63 -14.04
N LEU A 151 -10.70 -3.32 -13.57
CA LEU A 151 -9.58 -4.26 -13.56
C LEU A 151 -9.58 -5.20 -12.35
N ILE A 152 -10.44 -4.96 -11.36
CA ILE A 152 -10.46 -5.67 -10.09
C ILE A 152 -11.64 -6.66 -10.06
N ILE A 153 -11.42 -7.85 -9.48
CA ILE A 153 -12.47 -8.85 -9.25
C ILE A 153 -13.30 -8.42 -8.05
N GLN A 154 -14.48 -7.81 -8.30
CA GLN A 154 -15.31 -7.19 -7.27
C GLN A 154 -16.03 -8.18 -6.34
N GLU A 155 -16.20 -9.44 -6.74
CA GLU A 155 -16.94 -10.44 -5.96
C GLU A 155 -16.35 -10.71 -4.57
N LYS A 156 -15.02 -10.70 -4.48
CA LYS A 156 -14.29 -10.99 -3.23
C LYS A 156 -13.43 -9.83 -2.75
N PHE A 157 -13.20 -8.83 -3.60
CA PHE A 157 -12.43 -7.63 -3.25
C PHE A 157 -13.18 -6.38 -3.71
N ARG A 158 -14.03 -5.86 -2.84
CA ARG A 158 -14.87 -4.69 -3.16
C ARG A 158 -14.07 -3.38 -3.02
N THR A 159 -14.16 -2.52 -4.03
CA THR A 159 -13.56 -1.19 -4.00
C THR A 159 -14.61 -0.11 -3.77
N TYR A 160 -14.35 0.79 -2.83
CA TYR A 160 -15.14 1.98 -2.54
C TYR A 160 -14.40 3.22 -3.02
N PHE A 161 -15.08 4.11 -3.72
CA PHE A 161 -14.48 5.29 -4.30
C PHE A 161 -14.39 6.44 -3.30
N ASN A 162 -13.26 7.15 -3.33
CA ASN A 162 -13.02 8.37 -2.55
C ASN A 162 -12.28 9.38 -3.44
N ASN A 163 -12.44 10.68 -3.17
CA ASN A 163 -11.70 11.75 -3.87
C ASN A 163 -10.59 12.37 -3.01
N ASP A 164 -10.37 11.87 -1.79
CA ASP A 164 -9.34 12.32 -0.86
C ASP A 164 -8.11 11.41 -0.91
N ILE A 165 -7.17 11.78 -1.80
CA ILE A 165 -5.89 11.08 -1.97
C ILE A 165 -5.01 11.25 -0.72
N ILE A 166 -5.03 12.45 -0.09
CA ILE A 166 -4.19 12.77 1.06
C ILE A 166 -4.62 11.94 2.26
N GLY A 167 -5.89 12.02 2.66
CA GLY A 167 -6.40 11.29 3.82
C GLY A 167 -6.25 9.77 3.68
N THR A 168 -6.44 9.24 2.46
CA THR A 168 -6.26 7.81 2.18
C THR A 168 -4.80 7.37 2.40
N GLN A 169 -3.80 8.21 2.07
CA GLN A 169 -2.38 7.91 2.30
C GLN A 169 -1.98 8.10 3.76
N VAL A 170 -2.40 9.22 4.38
CA VAL A 170 -2.08 9.53 5.78
C VAL A 170 -2.61 8.43 6.71
N GLY A 171 -3.87 8.03 6.54
CA GLY A 171 -4.44 6.93 7.32
C GLY A 171 -3.61 5.64 7.19
N GLY A 172 -3.26 5.26 5.95
CA GLY A 172 -2.45 4.06 5.69
C GLY A 172 -1.01 4.14 6.20
N ALA A 173 -0.40 5.32 6.23
CA ALA A 173 0.97 5.51 6.72
C ALA A 173 1.02 5.53 8.26
N MET A 174 0.21 6.39 8.89
CA MET A 174 0.29 6.65 10.34
C MET A 174 -0.24 5.50 11.20
N LYS A 175 -1.19 4.70 10.72
CA LYS A 175 -1.69 3.52 11.44
C LYS A 175 -0.59 2.58 11.92
N ASN A 176 0.54 2.53 11.18
CA ASN A 176 1.62 1.59 11.45
C ASN A 176 2.32 1.89 12.77
N ILE A 177 2.43 3.17 13.13
CA ILE A 177 2.98 3.62 14.41
C ILE A 177 2.09 3.14 15.56
N ILE A 178 0.78 3.32 15.41
CA ILE A 178 -0.20 2.88 16.43
C ILE A 178 -0.21 1.35 16.55
N ALA A 179 -0.05 0.64 15.42
CA ALA A 179 0.04 -0.81 15.44
C ALA A 179 1.28 -1.32 16.20
N ILE A 180 2.44 -0.64 16.11
CA ILE A 180 3.63 -0.95 16.91
C ILE A 180 3.33 -0.75 18.39
N ALA A 181 2.74 0.40 18.76
CA ALA A 181 2.36 0.69 20.15
C ALA A 181 1.39 -0.35 20.72
N CYS A 182 0.36 -0.74 19.95
CA CYS A 182 -0.58 -1.80 20.35
C CYS A 182 0.11 -3.16 20.53
N GLY A 183 1.07 -3.49 19.68
CA GLY A 183 1.89 -4.69 19.83
C GLY A 183 2.75 -4.65 21.10
N TYR A 184 3.36 -3.51 21.39
CA TYR A 184 4.16 -3.30 22.60
C TYR A 184 3.30 -3.46 23.86
N ILE A 185 2.12 -2.84 23.91
CA ILE A 185 1.13 -2.99 24.99
C ILE A 185 0.80 -4.46 25.23
N ALA A 186 0.54 -5.21 24.15
CA ALA A 186 0.26 -6.65 24.23
C ALA A 186 1.46 -7.44 24.76
N GLY A 187 2.68 -7.09 24.34
CA GLY A 187 3.92 -7.69 24.81
C GLY A 187 4.19 -7.45 26.29
N CYS A 188 3.86 -6.26 26.79
CA CYS A 188 3.94 -5.90 28.23
C CYS A 188 2.76 -6.42 29.05
N SER A 189 1.74 -7.06 28.44
CA SER A 189 0.54 -7.56 29.12
C SER A 189 -0.27 -6.46 29.83
N LEU A 190 -0.32 -5.23 29.25
CA LEU A 190 -1.00 -4.07 29.86
C LEU A 190 -2.54 -4.10 29.67
N GLY A 191 -3.06 -5.09 28.96
CA GLY A 191 -4.49 -5.33 28.80
C GLY A 191 -5.16 -4.61 27.64
N GLU A 192 -6.42 -4.98 27.38
CA GLU A 192 -7.19 -4.47 26.24
C GLU A 192 -7.67 -3.02 26.44
N ASN A 193 -7.85 -2.56 27.69
CA ASN A 193 -8.22 -1.17 27.99
C ASN A 193 -7.13 -0.19 27.53
N ALA A 194 -5.86 -0.48 27.82
CA ALA A 194 -4.72 0.33 27.38
C ALA A 194 -4.63 0.35 25.85
N LYS A 195 -4.86 -0.80 25.21
CA LYS A 195 -4.86 -0.93 23.75
C LYS A 195 -5.99 -0.12 23.10
N ALA A 196 -7.22 -0.18 23.65
CA ALA A 196 -8.34 0.62 23.18
C ALA A 196 -8.08 2.13 23.31
N ALA A 197 -7.49 2.56 24.42
CA ALA A 197 -7.11 3.95 24.64
C ALA A 197 -6.09 4.46 23.60
N ILE A 198 -5.04 3.68 23.32
CA ILE A 198 -4.02 4.03 22.31
C ILE A 198 -4.63 4.07 20.90
N ILE A 199 -5.51 3.17 20.54
CA ILE A 199 -6.20 3.19 19.24
C ILE A 199 -7.04 4.47 19.11
N THR A 200 -7.81 4.81 20.13
CA THR A 200 -8.69 5.99 20.14
C THR A 200 -7.89 7.29 20.05
N ARG A 201 -6.87 7.44 20.89
CA ARG A 201 -6.00 8.62 20.89
C ARG A 201 -5.21 8.73 19.59
N GLY A 202 -4.63 7.61 19.14
CA GLY A 202 -3.88 7.56 17.89
C GLY A 202 -4.74 7.92 16.67
N LEU A 203 -6.01 7.48 16.62
CA LEU A 203 -6.92 7.89 15.55
C LEU A 203 -7.14 9.40 15.56
N SER A 204 -7.35 10.02 16.74
CA SER A 204 -7.51 11.47 16.85
C SER A 204 -6.29 12.21 16.31
N GLU A 205 -5.08 11.80 16.68
CA GLU A 205 -3.83 12.41 16.21
C GLU A 205 -3.64 12.23 14.70
N ILE A 206 -3.99 11.07 14.15
CA ILE A 206 -3.96 10.81 12.69
C ILE A 206 -4.94 11.75 11.97
N ILE A 207 -6.12 11.96 12.50
CA ILE A 207 -7.14 12.88 11.95
C ILE A 207 -6.60 14.31 11.95
N ASP A 208 -6.07 14.79 13.06
CA ASP A 208 -5.59 16.16 13.22
C ASP A 208 -4.40 16.43 12.29
N LEU A 209 -3.44 15.49 12.19
CA LEU A 209 -2.34 15.56 11.22
C LEU A 209 -2.88 15.60 9.79
N GLY A 210 -3.80 14.69 9.45
CA GLY A 210 -4.35 14.62 8.11
C GLY A 210 -5.09 15.89 7.69
N ILE A 211 -5.86 16.49 8.59
CA ILE A 211 -6.55 17.78 8.35
C ILE A 211 -5.52 18.88 8.07
N LYS A 212 -4.46 18.96 8.86
CA LYS A 212 -3.36 19.94 8.64
C LYS A 212 -2.68 19.74 7.28
N MET A 213 -2.65 18.51 6.77
CA MET A 213 -2.13 18.19 5.44
C MET A 213 -3.15 18.40 4.31
N GLY A 214 -4.39 18.81 4.62
CA GLY A 214 -5.45 19.05 3.63
C GLY A 214 -6.37 17.86 3.35
N ALA A 215 -6.36 16.84 4.21
CA ALA A 215 -7.29 15.71 4.11
C ALA A 215 -8.70 16.06 4.62
N LYS A 216 -9.66 15.23 4.23
CA LYS A 216 -11.03 15.32 4.71
C LYS A 216 -11.21 14.44 5.96
N ARG A 217 -11.77 15.02 7.04
CA ARG A 217 -12.03 14.30 8.31
C ARG A 217 -12.77 12.98 8.10
N ASN A 218 -13.80 12.96 7.25
CA ASN A 218 -14.63 11.78 7.01
C ASN A 218 -13.85 10.59 6.39
N THR A 219 -12.71 10.83 5.72
CA THR A 219 -11.88 9.77 5.16
C THR A 219 -11.35 8.84 6.24
N PHE A 220 -11.05 9.38 7.41
CA PHE A 220 -10.49 8.62 8.54
C PHE A 220 -11.49 7.72 9.26
N TYR A 221 -12.79 7.96 9.11
CA TYR A 221 -13.86 7.07 9.63
C TYR A 221 -14.17 5.91 8.68
N GLY A 222 -13.52 5.86 7.50
CA GLY A 222 -13.70 4.82 6.50
C GLY A 222 -12.67 3.70 6.58
N LEU A 223 -12.68 2.88 5.51
CA LEU A 223 -11.80 1.69 5.41
C LEU A 223 -10.31 2.03 5.43
N SER A 224 -9.88 3.14 4.82
CA SER A 224 -8.47 3.56 4.78
C SER A 224 -8.00 4.28 6.06
N GLY A 225 -8.90 4.59 6.97
CA GLY A 225 -8.63 5.16 8.29
C GLY A 225 -8.84 4.12 9.38
N ILE A 226 -9.98 4.25 10.13
CA ILE A 226 -10.29 3.39 11.28
C ILE A 226 -10.30 1.90 10.91
N GLY A 227 -10.78 1.53 9.71
CA GLY A 227 -10.82 0.13 9.28
C GLY A 227 -9.43 -0.51 9.21
N ASP A 228 -8.48 0.17 8.55
CA ASP A 228 -7.11 -0.32 8.40
C ASP A 228 -6.32 -0.22 9.71
N LEU A 229 -6.58 0.81 10.53
CA LEU A 229 -6.03 0.97 11.88
C LEU A 229 -6.46 -0.19 12.77
N THR A 230 -7.76 -0.46 12.88
CA THR A 230 -8.32 -1.54 13.70
C THR A 230 -7.75 -2.90 13.31
N LEU A 231 -7.73 -3.23 12.01
CA LEU A 231 -7.16 -4.49 11.53
C LEU A 231 -5.69 -4.63 11.92
N SER A 232 -4.91 -3.54 11.78
CA SER A 232 -3.47 -3.56 12.05
C SER A 232 -3.15 -3.67 13.54
N CYS A 233 -4.00 -3.12 14.41
CA CYS A 233 -3.84 -3.14 15.88
C CYS A 233 -4.40 -4.41 16.54
N SER A 234 -5.37 -5.09 15.91
CA SER A 234 -6.09 -6.22 16.52
C SER A 234 -5.39 -7.57 16.36
N SER A 235 -4.32 -7.66 15.57
CA SER A 235 -3.75 -8.96 15.23
C SER A 235 -2.23 -8.93 15.07
N LEU A 236 -1.55 -9.89 15.66
CA LEU A 236 -0.13 -10.15 15.43
C LEU A 236 0.20 -10.68 14.01
N LYS A 237 -0.81 -10.86 13.13
CA LYS A 237 -0.59 -11.00 11.68
C LYS A 237 -0.07 -9.69 11.07
N SER A 238 -0.35 -8.54 11.70
CA SER A 238 0.29 -7.27 11.37
C SER A 238 1.77 -7.33 11.69
N ARG A 239 2.63 -7.08 10.69
CA ARG A 239 4.09 -7.06 10.89
C ARG A 239 4.49 -6.02 11.94
N ASN A 240 3.83 -4.86 11.92
CA ASN A 240 4.11 -3.76 12.83
C ASN A 240 3.67 -4.10 14.27
N ALA A 241 2.49 -4.66 14.47
CA ALA A 241 2.06 -5.13 15.80
C ALA A 241 2.98 -6.25 16.32
N LYS A 242 3.37 -7.20 15.45
CA LYS A 242 4.31 -8.27 15.81
C LYS A 242 5.68 -7.71 16.20
N PHE A 243 6.15 -6.68 15.49
CA PHE A 243 7.40 -6.00 15.84
C PHE A 243 7.31 -5.38 17.23
N GLY A 244 6.27 -4.58 17.52
CA GLY A 244 6.07 -3.98 18.84
C GLY A 244 5.97 -5.03 19.94
N TYR A 245 5.27 -6.15 19.69
CA TYR A 245 5.18 -7.27 20.64
C TYR A 245 6.56 -7.87 20.93
N ASN A 246 7.34 -8.15 19.89
CA ASN A 246 8.68 -8.72 20.05
C ASN A 246 9.62 -7.74 20.76
N LEU A 247 9.52 -6.44 20.46
CA LEU A 247 10.30 -5.40 21.13
C LEU A 247 10.05 -5.38 22.64
N ALA A 248 8.80 -5.53 23.07
CA ALA A 248 8.44 -5.60 24.48
C ALA A 248 8.93 -6.89 25.19
N LYS A 249 9.09 -7.99 24.43
CA LYS A 249 9.52 -9.28 24.99
C LYS A 249 11.04 -9.48 24.96
N SER A 250 11.77 -8.73 24.12
CA SER A 250 13.21 -8.88 24.01
C SER A 250 13.94 -8.09 25.09
N LYS A 251 14.97 -8.71 25.67
CA LYS A 251 15.96 -8.03 26.51
C LYS A 251 17.04 -7.32 25.66
N ASP A 252 17.09 -7.62 24.36
CA ASP A 252 18.06 -7.10 23.41
C ASP A 252 17.34 -6.30 22.31
N HIS A 253 17.72 -5.02 22.12
CA HIS A 253 17.11 -4.09 21.18
C HIS A 253 17.64 -4.20 19.74
N SER A 254 18.37 -5.26 19.40
CA SER A 254 19.00 -5.47 18.07
C SER A 254 18.06 -5.99 16.98
N HIS A 255 16.85 -5.41 16.85
CA HIS A 255 15.87 -5.85 15.83
C HIS A 255 16.07 -5.22 14.44
N ARG A 256 17.32 -5.12 13.96
CA ARG A 256 17.68 -4.38 12.73
C ARG A 256 17.21 -4.98 11.40
N ASN A 257 16.62 -6.17 11.36
CA ASN A 257 16.34 -6.90 10.11
C ASN A 257 14.85 -7.15 9.83
N ILE A 258 13.91 -6.44 10.47
CA ILE A 258 12.48 -6.63 10.22
C ILE A 258 12.00 -5.57 9.24
N LEU A 259 11.60 -6.00 8.05
CA LEU A 259 10.93 -5.12 7.09
C LEU A 259 9.53 -4.77 7.61
N LEU A 260 9.37 -3.55 8.10
CA LEU A 260 8.11 -2.98 8.56
C LEU A 260 7.36 -2.32 7.40
N GLU A 261 6.04 -2.34 7.43
CA GLU A 261 5.23 -1.66 6.44
C GLU A 261 5.23 -0.15 6.71
N GLY A 262 5.81 0.63 5.80
CA GLY A 262 5.85 2.10 5.88
C GLY A 262 6.74 2.69 6.97
N ILE A 263 7.55 1.86 7.62
CA ILE A 263 8.55 2.25 8.62
C ILE A 263 9.84 1.52 8.26
N GLU A 264 10.80 2.26 7.80
CA GLU A 264 12.15 1.79 7.43
C GLU A 264 13.22 2.73 8.02
#